data_b8923af33c579edea8140881211071c9
#
_entry.id   b8923af33c579edea8140881211071c9
#
_cell.length_a   1.000
_cell.length_b   1.000
_cell.length_c   1.000
_cell.angle_alpha   90.00
_cell.angle_beta   90.00
_cell.angle_gamma   90.00
#
_symmetry.space_group_name_H-M   'P 1'
#
loop_
_entity.id
_entity.type
_entity.pdbx_description
1 polymer ?
#
loop_
_entity_poly.entity_id
_entity_poly.type
_entity_poly.pdbx_seq_one_letter_code
_entity_poly.pdbx_strand_id
1 'polypeptide(L)'
;LEQRHRTISDRVERTLVKAPSSGTVMALKPNTIGAVIASGGELMAIVPDSESLLIDTKLSPMDIDRIHIGQEAEVRFSVFKDAYSITGVLTTVSADSLIDQTTGQPYFAAKVKLNDEDMKLLGSYQLVPGMPAEVLVKTGTRTLLGYLTSPLHRMFEASLLDA
;
A
#
# COMPACT_ATOMS: atom_id res chain seq x y z
N LEU A 1 35.21 -12.17 36.76
CA LEU A 1 34.67 -13.44 36.23
C LEU A 1 33.33 -13.20 35.54
N GLU A 2 32.41 -12.41 36.07
CA GLU A 2 31.09 -12.13 35.50
C GLU A 2 31.14 -11.42 34.13
N GLN A 3 32.05 -10.47 33.92
CA GLN A 3 32.20 -9.78 32.64
C GLN A 3 32.65 -10.73 31.48
N ARG A 4 33.50 -11.70 31.79
CA ARG A 4 33.93 -12.71 30.82
C ARG A 4 32.77 -13.66 30.44
N HIS A 5 31.91 -14.01 31.38
CA HIS A 5 30.74 -14.83 31.09
C HIS A 5 29.75 -14.09 30.18
N ARG A 6 29.48 -12.82 30.40
CA ARG A 6 28.60 -12.00 29.55
C ARG A 6 29.16 -11.88 28.12
N THR A 7 30.47 -11.65 27.97
CA THR A 7 31.08 -11.52 26.65
C THR A 7 31.05 -12.84 25.84
N ILE A 8 31.15 -13.99 26.52
CA ILE A 8 31.07 -15.29 25.88
C ILE A 8 29.62 -15.61 25.51
N SER A 9 28.65 -15.33 26.39
CA SER A 9 27.22 -15.48 26.12
C SER A 9 26.77 -14.67 24.92
N ASP A 10 27.15 -13.38 24.87
CA ASP A 10 26.85 -12.48 23.74
C ASP A 10 27.46 -12.97 22.43
N ARG A 11 28.62 -13.59 22.46
CA ARG A 11 29.24 -14.21 21.28
C ARG A 11 28.48 -15.42 20.79
N VAL A 12 28.01 -16.26 21.69
CA VAL A 12 27.21 -17.45 21.34
C VAL A 12 25.85 -17.06 20.79
N GLU A 13 25.19 -16.06 21.38
CA GLU A 13 23.91 -15.57 20.87
C GLU A 13 24.03 -14.98 19.46
N ARG A 14 25.11 -14.28 19.18
CA ARG A 14 25.38 -13.76 17.82
C ARG A 14 25.71 -14.83 16.78
N THR A 15 26.02 -16.03 17.20
CA THR A 15 26.27 -17.16 16.30
C THR A 15 24.98 -17.82 15.82
N LEU A 16 23.88 -17.65 16.57
CA LEU A 16 22.57 -18.16 16.20
C LEU A 16 21.72 -17.03 15.57
N VAL A 17 21.65 -17.04 14.25
CA VAL A 17 20.79 -16.10 13.51
C VAL A 17 19.37 -16.63 13.49
N LYS A 18 18.45 -15.94 14.15
CA LYS A 18 17.02 -16.26 14.21
C LYS A 18 16.25 -15.41 13.23
N ALA A 19 15.19 -15.97 12.64
CA ALA A 19 14.24 -15.23 11.83
C ALA A 19 13.51 -14.18 12.69
N PRO A 20 13.39 -12.92 12.24
CA PRO A 20 12.71 -11.87 13.00
C PRO A 20 11.18 -12.04 12.99
N SER A 21 10.61 -12.74 12.00
CA SER A 21 9.19 -12.99 11.84
C SER A 21 8.94 -14.35 11.20
N SER A 22 7.72 -14.87 11.38
CA SER A 22 7.22 -16.02 10.61
C SER A 22 6.93 -15.59 9.18
N GLY A 23 7.28 -16.41 8.20
CA GLY A 23 7.06 -16.08 6.81
C GLY A 23 7.72 -17.04 5.85
N THR A 24 7.56 -16.78 4.56
CA THR A 24 8.16 -17.57 3.49
C THR A 24 9.57 -17.07 3.19
N VAL A 25 10.54 -17.97 3.19
CA VAL A 25 11.94 -17.66 2.86
C VAL A 25 12.10 -17.50 1.36
N MET A 26 12.60 -16.33 0.95
CA MET A 26 12.98 -16.04 -0.44
C MET A 26 14.47 -15.71 -0.51
N ALA A 27 15.06 -15.92 -1.69
CA ALA A 27 16.45 -15.52 -2.00
C ALA A 27 17.51 -16.00 -0.99
N LEU A 28 17.48 -17.29 -0.63
CA LEU A 28 18.52 -17.90 0.19
C LEU A 28 19.87 -17.86 -0.55
N LYS A 29 20.81 -17.03 -0.08
CA LYS A 29 22.13 -16.86 -0.73
C LYS A 29 23.15 -17.96 -0.43
N PRO A 30 23.29 -18.44 0.82
CA PRO A 30 24.20 -19.56 1.10
C PRO A 30 23.54 -20.89 0.76
N ASN A 31 23.95 -21.51 -0.35
CA ASN A 31 23.43 -22.81 -0.80
C ASN A 31 24.24 -24.02 -0.31
N THR A 32 25.33 -23.81 0.46
CA THR A 32 26.27 -24.87 0.82
C THR A 32 26.57 -24.83 2.31
N ILE A 33 26.61 -25.99 2.95
CA ILE A 33 27.07 -26.12 4.33
C ILE A 33 28.56 -25.78 4.38
N GLY A 34 28.95 -24.90 5.31
CA GLY A 34 30.32 -24.41 5.43
C GLY A 34 30.63 -23.13 4.62
N ALA A 35 29.64 -22.53 4.01
CA ALA A 35 29.82 -21.24 3.33
C ALA A 35 30.23 -20.15 4.33
N VAL A 36 31.19 -19.34 3.94
CA VAL A 36 31.66 -18.17 4.71
C VAL A 36 30.79 -16.96 4.37
N ILE A 37 30.18 -16.38 5.39
CA ILE A 37 29.35 -15.19 5.24
C ILE A 37 30.11 -13.99 5.78
N ALA A 38 30.21 -12.94 4.97
CA ALA A 38 30.83 -11.69 5.40
C ALA A 38 29.97 -11.01 6.49
N SER A 39 30.62 -10.30 7.38
CA SER A 39 29.92 -9.52 8.40
C SER A 39 28.98 -8.50 7.75
N GLY A 40 27.69 -8.52 8.12
CA GLY A 40 26.64 -7.69 7.48
C GLY A 40 26.14 -8.22 6.12
N GLY A 41 26.58 -9.42 5.71
CA GLY A 41 26.09 -10.06 4.48
C GLY A 41 24.65 -10.50 4.61
N GLU A 42 23.89 -10.33 3.54
CA GLU A 42 22.49 -10.78 3.44
C GLU A 42 22.46 -12.31 3.33
N LEU A 43 21.71 -12.95 4.22
CA LEU A 43 21.54 -14.40 4.27
C LEU A 43 20.34 -14.87 3.46
N MET A 44 19.20 -14.26 3.71
CA MET A 44 17.92 -14.58 3.10
C MET A 44 16.98 -13.38 3.23
N ALA A 45 15.98 -13.34 2.40
CA ALA A 45 14.82 -12.46 2.56
C ALA A 45 13.66 -13.29 3.12
N ILE A 46 12.94 -12.77 4.11
CA ILE A 46 11.74 -13.39 4.67
C ILE A 46 10.57 -12.49 4.32
N VAL A 47 9.57 -13.04 3.64
CA VAL A 47 8.29 -12.39 3.40
C VAL A 47 7.34 -12.80 4.51
N PRO A 48 6.92 -11.89 5.41
CA PRO A 48 6.04 -12.22 6.51
C PRO A 48 4.66 -12.70 6.02
N ASP A 49 4.13 -13.75 6.64
CA ASP A 49 2.79 -14.27 6.29
C ASP A 49 1.64 -13.38 6.78
N SER A 50 1.95 -12.45 7.68
CA SER A 50 0.97 -11.58 8.36
C SER A 50 0.88 -10.17 7.79
N GLU A 51 1.61 -9.86 6.71
CA GLU A 51 1.46 -8.55 6.08
C GLU A 51 0.12 -8.48 5.35
N SER A 52 -0.75 -7.58 5.84
CA SER A 52 -1.92 -7.18 5.06
C SER A 52 -1.45 -6.70 3.70
N LEU A 53 -2.07 -7.23 2.65
CA LEU A 53 -1.75 -6.86 1.27
C LEU A 53 -1.95 -5.36 1.10
N LEU A 54 -0.86 -4.69 0.72
CA LEU A 54 -0.85 -3.27 0.39
C LEU A 54 -0.79 -3.13 -1.13
N ILE A 55 -1.62 -2.25 -1.65
CA ILE A 55 -1.64 -1.91 -3.07
C ILE A 55 -0.98 -0.57 -3.24
N ASP A 56 0.09 -0.54 -4.01
CA ASP A 56 0.73 0.71 -4.42
C ASP A 56 -0.04 1.28 -5.62
N THR A 57 -0.51 2.52 -5.47
CA THR A 57 -1.26 3.23 -6.51
C THR A 57 -0.66 4.60 -6.78
N LYS A 58 -0.87 5.08 -8.00
CA LYS A 58 -0.44 6.41 -8.44
C LYS A 58 -1.67 7.31 -8.55
N LEU A 59 -1.65 8.39 -7.78
CA LEU A 59 -2.72 9.39 -7.77
C LEU A 59 -2.35 10.59 -8.63
N SER A 60 -3.33 11.12 -9.35
CA SER A 60 -3.16 12.34 -10.12
C SER A 60 -2.97 13.57 -9.21
N PRO A 61 -2.03 14.49 -9.53
CA PRO A 61 -1.89 15.73 -8.79
C PRO A 61 -3.16 16.60 -8.79
N MET A 62 -4.03 16.43 -9.78
CA MET A 62 -5.28 17.21 -9.88
C MET A 62 -6.32 16.82 -8.82
N ASP A 63 -6.21 15.62 -8.27
CA ASP A 63 -7.19 15.08 -7.34
C ASP A 63 -6.69 15.06 -5.89
N ILE A 64 -5.42 15.43 -5.67
CA ILE A 64 -4.76 15.32 -4.35
C ILE A 64 -5.46 16.12 -3.25
N ASP A 65 -6.04 17.27 -3.57
CA ASP A 65 -6.76 18.14 -2.62
C ASP A 65 -8.02 17.49 -2.05
N ARG A 66 -8.54 16.47 -2.74
CA ARG A 66 -9.77 15.78 -2.36
C ARG A 66 -9.52 14.43 -1.72
N ILE A 67 -8.26 14.02 -1.68
CA ILE A 67 -7.85 12.72 -1.20
C ILE A 67 -7.26 12.87 0.20
N HIS A 68 -7.81 12.10 1.14
CA HIS A 68 -7.36 12.09 2.53
C HIS A 68 -7.09 10.66 3.01
N ILE A 69 -6.12 10.53 3.89
CA ILE A 69 -5.85 9.25 4.58
C ILE A 69 -7.11 8.82 5.31
N GLY A 70 -7.45 7.53 5.21
CA GLY A 70 -8.66 6.95 5.78
C GLY A 70 -9.86 6.89 4.83
N GLN A 71 -9.76 7.44 3.61
CA GLN A 71 -10.82 7.30 2.60
C GLN A 71 -10.95 5.88 2.10
N GLU A 72 -12.18 5.51 1.80
CA GLU A 72 -12.47 4.24 1.12
C GLU A 72 -12.04 4.30 -0.34
N ALA A 73 -11.42 3.23 -0.77
CA ALA A 73 -11.04 3.00 -2.14
C ALA A 73 -11.60 1.66 -2.61
N GLU A 74 -12.13 1.64 -3.81
CA GLU A 74 -12.56 0.43 -4.49
C GLU A 74 -11.42 -0.08 -5.36
N VAL A 75 -11.02 -1.33 -5.14
CA VAL A 75 -9.93 -1.97 -5.84
C VAL A 75 -10.47 -3.06 -6.75
N ARG A 76 -10.12 -2.99 -8.02
CA ARG A 76 -10.49 -3.97 -9.06
C ARG A 76 -9.25 -4.63 -9.60
N PHE A 77 -9.23 -5.95 -9.60
CA PHE A 77 -8.13 -6.71 -10.20
C PHE A 77 -8.51 -7.12 -11.62
N SER A 78 -7.73 -6.62 -12.59
CA SER A 78 -7.97 -6.88 -14.02
C SER A 78 -7.80 -8.36 -14.41
N VAL A 79 -7.19 -9.17 -13.54
CA VAL A 79 -6.95 -10.60 -13.77
C VAL A 79 -8.22 -11.45 -13.61
N PHE A 80 -9.17 -10.96 -12.82
CA PHE A 80 -10.41 -11.69 -12.57
C PHE A 80 -11.48 -11.27 -13.58
N LYS A 81 -12.01 -12.24 -14.32
CA LYS A 81 -13.06 -12.00 -15.35
C LYS A 81 -14.38 -11.53 -14.75
N ASP A 82 -14.70 -11.99 -13.56
CA ASP A 82 -15.85 -11.50 -12.79
C ASP A 82 -15.33 -10.33 -11.97
N ALA A 83 -15.79 -9.13 -12.30
CA ALA A 83 -15.32 -7.87 -11.73
C ALA A 83 -15.66 -7.76 -10.23
N TYR A 84 -14.99 -8.56 -9.40
CA TYR A 84 -15.06 -8.37 -7.96
C TYR A 84 -14.28 -7.12 -7.60
N SER A 85 -14.99 -6.15 -7.05
CA SER A 85 -14.38 -5.01 -6.41
C SER A 85 -14.21 -5.29 -4.92
N ILE A 86 -13.02 -5.01 -4.43
CA ILE A 86 -12.66 -5.16 -3.01
C ILE A 86 -12.55 -3.77 -2.42
N THR A 87 -13.11 -3.61 -1.23
CA THR A 87 -12.97 -2.35 -0.49
C THR A 87 -11.61 -2.31 0.20
N GLY A 88 -10.91 -1.21 0.03
CA GLY A 88 -9.68 -0.89 0.73
C GLY A 88 -9.77 0.46 1.40
N VAL A 89 -8.80 0.75 2.25
CA VAL A 89 -8.66 2.04 2.92
C VAL A 89 -7.31 2.64 2.57
N LEU A 90 -7.32 3.91 2.21
CA LEU A 90 -6.11 4.66 1.92
C LEU A 90 -5.32 4.90 3.21
N THR A 91 -4.13 4.30 3.32
CA THR A 91 -3.32 4.35 4.54
C THR A 91 -2.21 5.39 4.47
N THR A 92 -1.66 5.60 3.28
CA THR A 92 -0.51 6.51 3.11
C THR A 92 -0.62 7.22 1.77
N VAL A 93 -0.25 8.50 1.77
CA VAL A 93 -0.07 9.31 0.56
C VAL A 93 1.29 9.98 0.68
N SER A 94 2.08 9.99 -0.39
CA SER A 94 3.38 10.67 -0.39
C SER A 94 3.20 12.17 -0.22
N ALA A 95 4.10 12.81 0.55
CA ALA A 95 4.08 14.26 0.74
C ALA A 95 4.50 15.02 -0.53
N ASP A 96 5.40 14.41 -1.31
CA ASP A 96 5.96 14.99 -2.52
C ASP A 96 5.47 14.27 -3.77
N SER A 97 5.35 15.00 -4.87
CA SER A 97 5.09 14.42 -6.18
C SER A 97 6.33 13.75 -6.75
N LEU A 98 6.15 12.57 -7.26
CA LEU A 98 7.17 11.79 -7.96
C LEU A 98 6.97 11.90 -9.46
N ILE A 99 8.03 11.72 -10.23
CA ILE A 99 7.93 11.70 -11.70
C ILE A 99 8.01 10.25 -12.16
N ASP A 100 7.02 9.82 -12.91
CA ASP A 100 7.04 8.52 -13.55
C ASP A 100 8.07 8.50 -14.67
N GLN A 101 9.09 7.63 -14.55
CA GLN A 101 10.18 7.54 -15.52
C GLN A 101 9.73 7.07 -16.91
N THR A 102 8.58 6.40 -16.98
CA THR A 102 8.05 5.86 -18.24
C THR A 102 7.21 6.88 -19.00
N THR A 103 6.36 7.63 -18.27
CA THR A 103 5.41 8.58 -18.87
C THR A 103 5.87 10.03 -18.76
N GLY A 104 6.84 10.32 -17.89
CA GLY A 104 7.30 11.68 -17.57
C GLY A 104 6.28 12.52 -16.77
N GLN A 105 5.15 11.92 -16.36
CA GLN A 105 4.10 12.63 -15.66
C GLN A 105 4.32 12.64 -14.14
N PRO A 106 3.99 13.74 -13.46
CA PRO A 106 4.01 13.79 -12.00
C PRO A 106 2.85 12.98 -11.42
N TYR A 107 3.10 12.26 -10.31
CA TYR A 107 2.10 11.52 -9.57
C TYR A 107 2.42 11.52 -8.08
N PHE A 108 1.42 11.28 -7.25
CA PHE A 108 1.60 11.01 -5.82
C PHE A 108 1.48 9.51 -5.57
N ALA A 109 2.48 8.94 -4.90
CA ALA A 109 2.42 7.54 -4.51
C ALA A 109 1.48 7.37 -3.32
N ALA A 110 0.59 6.40 -3.39
CA ALA A 110 -0.32 6.11 -2.30
C ALA A 110 -0.39 4.61 -2.04
N LYS A 111 -0.72 4.26 -0.79
CA LYS A 111 -0.89 2.87 -0.37
C LYS A 111 -2.30 2.65 0.14
N VAL A 112 -2.93 1.62 -0.41
CA VAL A 112 -4.27 1.18 -0.01
C VAL A 112 -4.14 -0.17 0.67
N LYS A 113 -4.66 -0.25 1.89
CA LYS A 113 -4.78 -1.50 2.64
C LYS A 113 -6.12 -2.14 2.30
N LEU A 114 -6.09 -3.39 1.88
CA LEU A 114 -7.31 -4.16 1.63
C LEU A 114 -8.00 -4.54 2.94
N ASN A 115 -9.32 -4.62 2.91
CA ASN A 115 -10.12 -5.10 4.03
C ASN A 115 -10.03 -6.63 4.09
N ASP A 116 -9.67 -7.16 5.27
CA ASP A 116 -9.50 -8.61 5.49
C ASP A 116 -10.82 -9.39 5.34
N GLU A 117 -11.97 -8.73 5.54
CA GLU A 117 -13.29 -9.35 5.36
C GLU A 117 -13.61 -9.57 3.88
N ASP A 118 -13.35 -8.59 3.05
CA ASP A 118 -13.57 -8.67 1.60
C ASP A 118 -12.58 -9.65 0.94
N MET A 119 -11.37 -9.77 1.49
CA MET A 119 -10.40 -10.78 1.04
C MET A 119 -10.91 -12.21 1.23
N LYS A 120 -11.68 -12.49 2.28
CA LYS A 120 -12.32 -13.81 2.49
C LYS A 120 -13.38 -14.12 1.44
N LEU A 121 -14.03 -13.10 0.88
CA LEU A 121 -15.04 -13.27 -0.19
C LEU A 121 -14.42 -13.69 -1.52
N LEU A 122 -13.14 -13.44 -1.73
CA LEU A 122 -12.41 -13.92 -2.91
C LEU A 122 -12.28 -15.45 -2.97
N GLY A 123 -12.49 -16.15 -1.86
CA GLY A 123 -12.58 -17.62 -1.76
C GLY A 123 -11.40 -18.34 -2.40
N SER A 124 -11.55 -18.72 -3.65
CA SER A 124 -10.55 -19.51 -4.41
C SER A 124 -9.47 -18.68 -5.09
N TYR A 125 -9.60 -17.36 -5.13
CA TYR A 125 -8.63 -16.50 -5.80
C TYR A 125 -7.51 -16.09 -4.86
N GLN A 126 -6.29 -16.54 -5.16
CA GLN A 126 -5.10 -16.12 -4.44
C GLN A 126 -4.55 -14.82 -5.03
N LEU A 127 -4.47 -13.78 -4.22
CA LEU A 127 -3.78 -12.55 -4.59
C LEU A 127 -2.27 -12.79 -4.49
N VAL A 128 -1.58 -12.54 -5.61
CA VAL A 128 -0.13 -12.70 -5.69
C VAL A 128 0.52 -11.31 -5.80
N PRO A 129 1.61 -11.05 -5.07
CA PRO A 129 2.35 -9.80 -5.22
C PRO A 129 2.71 -9.52 -6.69
N GLY A 130 2.52 -8.27 -7.13
CA GLY A 130 2.77 -7.87 -8.52
C GLY A 130 1.56 -7.97 -9.46
N MET A 131 0.39 -8.37 -8.98
CA MET A 131 -0.84 -8.34 -9.78
C MET A 131 -1.25 -6.90 -10.10
N PRO A 132 -1.63 -6.60 -11.37
CA PRO A 132 -2.17 -5.29 -11.72
C PRO A 132 -3.56 -5.10 -11.11
N ALA A 133 -3.74 -3.94 -10.47
CA ALA A 133 -5.01 -3.55 -9.88
C ALA A 133 -5.33 -2.10 -10.24
N GLU A 134 -6.60 -1.80 -10.43
CA GLU A 134 -7.14 -0.47 -10.61
C GLU A 134 -7.75 0.00 -9.28
N VAL A 135 -7.38 1.19 -8.84
CA VAL A 135 -7.83 1.76 -7.58
C VAL A 135 -8.69 2.99 -7.86
N LEU A 136 -9.92 2.96 -7.41
CA LEU A 136 -10.88 4.05 -7.51
C LEU A 136 -11.12 4.63 -6.10
N VAL A 137 -10.54 5.80 -5.82
CA VAL A 137 -10.73 6.49 -4.54
C VAL A 137 -12.06 7.24 -4.57
N LYS A 138 -12.93 6.99 -3.58
CA LYS A 138 -14.21 7.68 -3.45
C LYS A 138 -13.99 9.09 -2.90
N THR A 139 -13.93 10.10 -3.75
CA THR A 139 -13.64 11.50 -3.40
C THR A 139 -14.84 12.30 -2.91
N GLY A 140 -15.87 11.66 -2.38
CA GLY A 140 -17.04 12.28 -1.75
C GLY A 140 -18.36 12.02 -2.44
N THR A 141 -19.41 12.01 -1.64
CA THR A 141 -20.81 11.94 -2.09
C THR A 141 -21.28 13.34 -2.50
N ARG A 142 -21.44 13.57 -3.79
CA ARG A 142 -22.22 14.74 -4.24
C ARG A 142 -23.69 14.42 -4.01
N THR A 143 -24.30 15.08 -3.05
CA THR A 143 -25.75 14.96 -2.84
C THR A 143 -26.51 15.51 -4.04
N LEU A 144 -27.53 14.81 -4.51
CA LEU A 144 -28.41 15.25 -5.60
C LEU A 144 -28.99 16.65 -5.35
N LEU A 145 -29.15 17.03 -4.08
CA LEU A 145 -29.56 18.37 -3.68
C LEU A 145 -28.55 19.45 -4.12
N GLY A 146 -27.25 19.19 -4.05
CA GLY A 146 -26.21 20.12 -4.52
C GLY A 146 -26.27 20.37 -6.04
N TYR A 147 -26.74 19.38 -6.81
CA TYR A 147 -26.93 19.53 -8.25
C TYR A 147 -28.14 20.41 -8.59
N LEU A 148 -29.21 20.32 -7.81
CA LEU A 148 -30.44 21.11 -8.00
C LEU A 148 -30.30 22.57 -7.54
N THR A 149 -29.49 22.83 -6.51
CA THR A 149 -29.32 24.17 -5.95
C THR A 149 -28.23 24.99 -6.62
N SER A 150 -27.24 24.35 -7.26
CA SER A 150 -26.10 25.03 -7.88
C SER A 150 -26.48 25.98 -9.04
N PRO A 151 -27.45 25.70 -9.93
CA PRO A 151 -27.90 26.66 -10.93
C PRO A 151 -28.67 27.84 -10.34
N LEU A 152 -29.42 27.63 -9.26
CA LEU A 152 -30.18 28.70 -8.61
C LEU A 152 -29.28 29.71 -7.91
N HIS A 153 -28.19 29.29 -7.27
CA HIS A 153 -27.24 30.17 -6.62
C HIS A 153 -26.55 31.12 -7.62
N ARG A 154 -26.22 30.63 -8.81
CA ARG A 154 -25.61 31.46 -9.86
C ARG A 154 -26.57 32.48 -10.46
N MET A 155 -27.85 32.16 -10.50
CA MET A 155 -28.90 33.11 -10.96
C MET A 155 -29.14 34.25 -9.95
N PHE A 156 -29.07 33.94 -8.66
CA PHE A 156 -29.22 34.97 -7.62
C PHE A 156 -28.00 35.89 -7.53
N GLU A 157 -26.79 35.41 -7.70
CA GLU A 157 -25.59 36.26 -7.70
C GLU A 157 -25.54 37.19 -8.93
N ALA A 158 -25.97 36.72 -10.09
CA ALA A 158 -26.03 37.56 -11.30
C ALA A 158 -27.10 38.66 -11.21
N SER A 159 -28.21 38.41 -10.47
CA SER A 159 -29.28 39.40 -10.31
C SER A 159 -29.00 40.48 -9.26
N LEU A 160 -28.04 40.26 -8.35
CA LEU A 160 -27.70 41.23 -7.30
C LEU A 160 -26.53 42.16 -7.69
N LEU A 161 -25.84 41.88 -8.80
CA LEU A 161 -24.73 42.71 -9.30
C LEU A 161 -25.15 43.73 -10.35
N ASP A 162 -26.43 43.73 -10.77
CA ASP A 162 -26.95 44.62 -11.83
C ASP A 162 -27.98 45.66 -11.30
N ALA A 163 -27.88 45.97 -9.98
CA ALA A 163 -28.73 47.00 -9.37
C ALA A 163 -27.92 48.12 -8.71
#